data_4569f5f9fd678e84ce6b7dab5bf8e9d9
#
_entry.id   4569f5f9fd678e84ce6b7dab5bf8e9d9
#
_cell.length_a   1.000
_cell.length_b   1.000
_cell.length_c   1.000
_cell.angle_alpha   90.00
_cell.angle_beta   90.00
_cell.angle_gamma   90.00
#
_symmetry.space_group_name_H-M   'P 1'
#
loop_
_entity.id
_entity.type
_entity.pdbx_description
1 polymer ?
#
loop_
_entity_poly.entity_id
_entity_poly.type
_entity_poly.pdbx_seq_one_letter_code
_entity_poly.pdbx_strand_id
1 'polypeptide(L)'
;MIHRRSLMLASGAALTAPRLATGQTAARMLRFIPQSNLSSMDPVWSTAVIVRNHGLMVYDTLFGLGADFRPKHQMLAGHEVSADGLTWAMTLRPGLRFHDNEPVRAKDCIASIMRWSKRDVLGQRLGVLLNEMRALDDNRFEIRLKQPWAGLAWALGKPSASICAIMPERIAETDAFQQIRDFTGSGPFRFRQDLFRSGDVAVYDRFEAYQTRQEASDFMAGGKPVYFDRVEWRIMPDPSTASAALQNNEADWWEQPHADLLPLLRRHRDIVVDRINSAGNLGVLRFNFLHPPFDNVAVRRALLPAIDQRVFMDAAIGTDQTLSHVPAGVFTPGTPLANDAGLEVLTGPRSLDAARAALAASGYKNERVVMMSATDLPVLQNLAVVAADVMKRIGFNVDFISMDWGTQIQRRTNRGPVDQGGWSAFCTTWEGLDVSVPGSHMPIRGNGANAWSGWPTMPKLEELRDAWFAAPDLASEKRIAEDIQRVVWQEVPFIPLGLVLPPQAYRRSIRDVVKGGPALFWGVKRA
;
A
#
# COMPACT_ATOMS: atom_id res chain seq x y z
N MET A 1 40.81 -73.86 34.13
CA MET A 1 39.36 -73.93 34.27
C MET A 1 38.92 -72.80 35.18
N ILE A 2 38.51 -71.68 34.57
CA ILE A 2 37.96 -70.52 35.31
C ILE A 2 36.68 -70.10 34.60
N HIS A 3 35.63 -70.01 35.35
CA HIS A 3 34.27 -69.88 34.92
C HIS A 3 33.97 -68.54 34.21
N ARG A 4 33.41 -68.65 33.00
CA ARG A 4 32.61 -67.61 32.35
C ARG A 4 31.23 -67.54 33.00
N ARG A 5 30.95 -66.60 33.89
CA ARG A 5 29.60 -66.18 34.31
C ARG A 5 29.74 -65.01 35.29
N SER A 6 29.80 -63.81 34.83
CA SER A 6 29.49 -62.57 35.59
C SER A 6 29.89 -61.36 34.77
N LEU A 7 29.18 -61.09 33.65
CA LEU A 7 29.24 -59.80 32.96
C LEU A 7 27.97 -59.61 32.09
N MET A 8 26.82 -59.53 32.74
CA MET A 8 25.58 -59.05 32.13
C MET A 8 24.69 -58.45 33.20
N LEU A 9 24.94 -57.22 33.62
CA LEU A 9 23.99 -56.40 34.39
C LEU A 9 24.60 -54.99 34.58
N ALA A 10 24.73 -54.21 33.50
CA ALA A 10 24.93 -52.79 33.55
C ALA A 10 24.79 -52.14 32.15
N SER A 11 23.57 -52.19 31.57
CA SER A 11 23.29 -51.43 30.33
C SER A 11 21.77 -51.22 30.26
N GLY A 12 21.25 -50.33 31.08
CA GLY A 12 19.79 -50.09 31.11
C GLY A 12 19.39 -48.81 31.82
N ALA A 13 20.14 -47.71 31.60
CA ALA A 13 19.71 -46.43 32.16
C ALA A 13 20.35 -45.25 31.42
N ALA A 14 20.03 -45.06 30.15
CA ALA A 14 20.36 -43.80 29.46
C ALA A 14 19.50 -43.65 28.18
N LEU A 15 18.19 -43.49 28.28
CA LEU A 15 17.34 -42.99 27.18
C LEU A 15 16.03 -42.41 27.73
N THR A 16 16.15 -41.38 28.57
CA THR A 16 15.05 -40.44 28.80
C THR A 16 15.63 -39.02 28.84
N ALA A 17 16.10 -38.51 27.68
CA ALA A 17 16.27 -37.10 27.53
C ALA A 17 14.89 -36.46 27.26
N PRO A 18 14.49 -35.43 27.98
CA PRO A 18 13.17 -34.86 27.80
C PRO A 18 13.09 -34.10 26.46
N ARG A 19 12.20 -34.57 25.58
CA ARG A 19 11.73 -33.83 24.41
C ARG A 19 10.79 -32.70 24.84
N LEU A 20 11.24 -31.78 25.66
CA LEU A 20 10.42 -30.68 26.18
C LEU A 20 10.78 -29.29 25.60
N ALA A 21 11.75 -29.19 24.69
CA ALA A 21 12.21 -27.88 24.22
C ALA A 21 11.64 -27.41 22.86
N THR A 22 10.97 -28.26 22.09
CA THR A 22 10.50 -27.89 20.74
C THR A 22 9.08 -27.31 20.71
N GLY A 23 8.25 -27.56 21.70
CA GLY A 23 6.87 -27.09 21.75
C GLY A 23 6.71 -25.61 22.16
N GLN A 24 7.56 -25.12 23.05
CA GLN A 24 7.46 -23.74 23.56
C GLN A 24 8.00 -22.68 22.57
N THR A 25 9.01 -22.99 21.79
CA THR A 25 9.56 -22.06 20.77
C THR A 25 8.61 -21.86 19.59
N ALA A 26 7.87 -22.88 19.19
CA ALA A 26 6.91 -22.77 18.08
C ALA A 26 5.66 -21.93 18.45
N ALA A 27 5.27 -21.89 19.73
CA ALA A 27 4.10 -21.15 20.20
C ALA A 27 4.31 -19.62 20.16
N ARG A 28 5.56 -19.14 20.14
CA ARG A 28 5.91 -17.71 20.14
C ARG A 28 6.40 -17.20 18.79
N MET A 29 6.29 -18.01 17.72
CA MET A 29 6.64 -17.67 16.35
C MET A 29 5.39 -17.53 15.49
N LEU A 30 5.34 -16.51 14.63
CA LEU A 30 4.33 -16.30 13.60
C LEU A 30 4.94 -16.52 12.22
N ARG A 31 4.39 -17.45 11.43
CA ARG A 31 4.83 -17.76 10.06
C ARG A 31 3.84 -17.13 9.07
N PHE A 32 4.31 -16.17 8.32
CA PHE A 32 3.52 -15.37 7.41
C PHE A 32 3.94 -15.62 5.95
N ILE A 33 2.99 -15.77 5.05
CA ILE A 33 3.23 -15.84 3.61
C ILE A 33 2.86 -14.48 3.01
N PRO A 34 3.85 -13.67 2.62
CA PRO A 34 3.60 -12.34 2.04
C PRO A 34 3.16 -12.45 0.57
N GLN A 35 2.62 -11.35 0.05
CA GLN A 35 2.16 -11.25 -1.33
C GLN A 35 3.27 -11.34 -2.39
N SER A 36 4.51 -11.03 -2.02
CA SER A 36 5.65 -11.03 -2.93
C SER A 36 6.98 -11.15 -2.19
N ASN A 37 8.06 -11.32 -2.93
CA ASN A 37 9.43 -11.32 -2.38
C ASN A 37 9.82 -9.91 -1.90
N LEU A 38 10.52 -9.84 -0.76
CA LEU A 38 11.12 -8.62 -0.22
C LEU A 38 12.41 -8.29 -1.00
N SER A 39 12.29 -7.38 -1.96
CA SER A 39 13.38 -7.02 -2.87
C SER A 39 14.20 -5.80 -2.40
N SER A 40 13.72 -5.05 -1.42
CA SER A 40 14.38 -3.91 -0.78
C SER A 40 13.94 -3.79 0.66
N MET A 41 14.82 -3.31 1.54
CA MET A 41 14.53 -3.06 2.94
C MET A 41 14.45 -1.55 3.27
N ASP A 42 14.45 -0.70 2.26
CA ASP A 42 14.39 0.75 2.41
C ASP A 42 12.99 1.30 2.09
N PRO A 43 12.17 1.62 3.11
CA PRO A 43 10.79 2.05 2.91
C PRO A 43 10.65 3.47 2.35
N VAL A 44 11.74 4.23 2.29
CA VAL A 44 11.76 5.56 1.67
C VAL A 44 12.14 5.45 0.20
N TRP A 45 13.06 4.56 -0.15
CA TRP A 45 13.55 4.39 -1.51
C TRP A 45 12.53 3.68 -2.43
N SER A 46 11.81 2.69 -1.91
CA SER A 46 10.89 1.84 -2.69
C SER A 46 9.43 2.11 -2.35
N THR A 47 8.56 2.14 -3.37
CA THR A 47 7.11 2.24 -3.23
C THR A 47 6.40 0.88 -3.24
N ALA A 48 7.14 -0.23 -3.24
CA ALA A 48 6.54 -1.56 -3.23
C ALA A 48 5.83 -1.85 -1.91
N VAL A 49 4.62 -2.40 -1.98
CA VAL A 49 3.78 -2.71 -0.82
C VAL A 49 4.49 -3.59 0.20
N ILE A 50 5.23 -4.62 -0.27
CA ILE A 50 6.00 -5.50 0.61
C ILE A 50 7.09 -4.74 1.39
N VAL A 51 7.72 -3.73 0.77
CA VAL A 51 8.74 -2.89 1.41
C VAL A 51 8.12 -1.95 2.44
N ARG A 52 6.92 -1.42 2.16
CA ARG A 52 6.14 -0.67 3.13
C ARG A 52 5.78 -1.54 4.34
N ASN A 53 5.27 -2.76 4.12
CA ASN A 53 4.91 -3.69 5.20
C ASN A 53 6.14 -4.02 6.08
N HIS A 54 7.32 -4.24 5.45
CA HIS A 54 8.60 -4.34 6.16
C HIS A 54 8.90 -3.08 6.96
N GLY A 55 8.75 -1.91 6.34
CA GLY A 55 8.99 -0.62 6.98
C GLY A 55 8.14 -0.41 8.22
N LEU A 56 6.86 -0.80 8.19
CA LEU A 56 5.96 -0.69 9.34
C LEU A 56 6.32 -1.62 10.52
N MET A 57 7.05 -2.72 10.27
CA MET A 57 7.59 -3.55 11.35
C MET A 57 8.84 -2.95 11.97
N VAL A 58 9.75 -2.45 11.13
CA VAL A 58 11.11 -2.08 11.51
C VAL A 58 11.22 -0.63 11.97
N TYR A 59 10.36 0.25 11.45
CA TYR A 59 10.38 1.68 11.76
C TYR A 59 9.06 2.13 12.37
N ASP A 60 9.13 3.11 13.27
CA ASP A 60 7.95 3.84 13.73
C ASP A 60 7.87 5.20 13.02
N THR A 61 6.75 5.89 13.20
CA THR A 61 6.43 7.19 12.59
C THR A 61 6.03 8.19 13.65
N LEU A 62 6.12 9.49 13.36
CA LEU A 62 5.73 10.55 14.32
C LEU A 62 4.23 10.55 14.60
N PHE A 63 3.43 10.35 13.55
CA PHE A 63 1.98 10.16 13.62
C PHE A 63 1.62 8.79 13.04
N GLY A 64 0.45 8.26 13.41
CA GLY A 64 -0.20 7.14 12.75
C GLY A 64 -1.64 7.49 12.47
N LEU A 65 -2.29 6.84 11.50
CA LEU A 65 -3.72 7.00 11.30
C LEU A 65 -4.50 6.09 12.25
N GLY A 66 -5.57 6.63 12.86
CA GLY A 66 -6.57 5.82 13.52
C GLY A 66 -7.51 5.12 12.52
N ALA A 67 -8.40 4.28 13.02
CA ALA A 67 -9.42 3.61 12.21
C ALA A 67 -10.41 4.59 11.54
N ASP A 68 -10.47 5.82 12.04
CA ASP A 68 -11.20 6.96 11.47
C ASP A 68 -10.44 7.68 10.34
N PHE A 69 -9.27 7.17 9.94
CA PHE A 69 -8.34 7.77 8.99
C PHE A 69 -7.82 9.16 9.39
N ARG A 70 -7.92 9.52 10.68
CA ARG A 70 -7.38 10.78 11.20
C ARG A 70 -5.99 10.57 11.81
N PRO A 71 -5.05 11.55 11.67
CA PRO A 71 -3.73 11.45 12.27
C PRO A 71 -3.82 11.55 13.79
N LYS A 72 -3.12 10.64 14.47
CA LYS A 72 -2.95 10.58 15.91
C LYS A 72 -1.47 10.51 16.23
N HIS A 73 -1.07 10.99 17.40
CA HIS A 73 0.33 10.92 17.82
C HIS A 73 0.78 9.46 17.95
N GLN A 74 1.97 9.14 17.44
CA GLN A 74 2.61 7.85 17.60
C GLN A 74 3.92 7.97 18.38
N MET A 75 4.99 8.48 17.80
CA MET A 75 6.23 8.77 18.55
C MET A 75 6.16 10.10 19.32
N LEU A 76 5.24 10.97 18.96
CA LEU A 76 5.06 12.26 19.62
C LEU A 76 4.27 12.11 20.93
N ALA A 77 4.68 12.86 21.96
CA ALA A 77 3.88 13.17 23.15
C ALA A 77 2.77 14.18 22.80
N GLY A 78 3.09 15.15 21.94
CA GLY A 78 2.17 16.18 21.47
C GLY A 78 2.81 17.06 20.40
N HIS A 79 1.99 17.96 19.85
CA HIS A 79 2.45 19.04 18.98
C HIS A 79 1.61 20.29 19.21
N GLU A 80 2.17 21.43 18.90
CA GLU A 80 1.51 22.73 18.93
C GLU A 80 1.67 23.39 17.55
N VAL A 81 0.62 24.06 17.08
CA VAL A 81 0.64 24.81 15.83
C VAL A 81 0.37 26.28 16.16
N SER A 82 1.22 27.17 15.64
CA SER A 82 1.03 28.61 15.80
C SER A 82 -0.28 29.08 15.19
N ALA A 83 -0.83 30.20 15.67
CA ALA A 83 -2.11 30.72 15.23
C ALA A 83 -2.19 31.03 13.72
N ASP A 84 -1.03 31.33 13.11
CA ASP A 84 -0.89 31.55 11.66
C ASP A 84 -0.71 30.24 10.86
N GLY A 85 -0.66 29.08 11.56
CA GLY A 85 -0.48 27.76 10.95
C GLY A 85 0.92 27.49 10.38
N LEU A 86 1.89 28.39 10.62
CA LEU A 86 3.20 28.32 9.98
C LEU A 86 4.24 27.53 10.80
N THR A 87 4.11 27.49 12.12
CA THR A 87 5.09 26.82 13.00
C THR A 87 4.44 25.62 13.68
N TRP A 88 5.05 24.45 13.52
CA TRP A 88 4.68 23.19 14.14
C TRP A 88 5.76 22.79 15.15
N ALA A 89 5.50 22.92 16.43
CA ALA A 89 6.38 22.48 17.50
C ALA A 89 6.06 21.05 17.89
N MET A 90 6.99 20.12 17.73
CA MET A 90 6.85 18.68 17.94
C MET A 90 7.59 18.27 19.22
N THR A 91 6.97 17.46 20.08
CA THR A 91 7.58 16.91 21.30
C THR A 91 7.56 15.39 21.25
N LEU A 92 8.72 14.74 21.35
CA LEU A 92 8.85 13.28 21.39
C LEU A 92 8.42 12.72 22.75
N ARG A 93 7.87 11.49 22.74
CA ARG A 93 7.65 10.73 23.98
C ARG A 93 8.99 10.37 24.65
N PRO A 94 9.05 10.30 25.96
CA PRO A 94 10.27 9.85 26.65
C PRO A 94 10.54 8.36 26.41
N GLY A 95 11.81 7.98 26.47
CA GLY A 95 12.27 6.59 26.46
C GLY A 95 12.29 5.90 25.09
N LEU A 96 12.04 6.61 24.00
CA LEU A 96 12.13 6.06 22.64
C LEU A 96 13.57 5.64 22.33
N ARG A 97 13.74 4.44 21.75
CA ARG A 97 15.04 3.87 21.38
C ARG A 97 15.02 3.27 19.99
N PHE A 98 16.17 3.30 19.34
CA PHE A 98 16.47 2.53 18.15
C PHE A 98 16.86 1.09 18.51
N HIS A 99 16.93 0.21 17.48
CA HIS A 99 17.28 -1.21 17.66
C HIS A 99 18.69 -1.46 18.20
N ASP A 100 19.58 -0.49 18.12
CA ASP A 100 20.92 -0.49 18.75
C ASP A 100 20.91 0.03 20.19
N ASN A 101 19.74 0.33 20.74
CA ASN A 101 19.47 0.92 22.04
C ASN A 101 19.88 2.40 22.21
N GLU A 102 20.36 3.06 21.15
CA GLU A 102 20.54 4.51 21.18
C GLU A 102 19.18 5.23 21.31
N PRO A 103 19.12 6.36 22.03
CA PRO A 103 17.88 7.13 22.14
C PRO A 103 17.51 7.78 20.82
N VAL A 104 16.20 7.85 20.53
CA VAL A 104 15.68 8.64 19.41
C VAL A 104 15.68 10.12 19.83
N ARG A 105 16.26 10.97 18.98
CA ARG A 105 16.39 12.41 19.21
C ARG A 105 15.70 13.23 18.12
N ALA A 106 15.45 14.48 18.39
CA ALA A 106 14.88 15.45 17.43
C ALA A 106 15.65 15.52 16.10
N LYS A 107 16.97 15.44 16.14
CA LYS A 107 17.83 15.45 14.94
C LYS A 107 17.60 14.23 14.04
N ASP A 108 17.33 13.05 14.61
CA ASP A 108 17.01 11.84 13.86
C ASP A 108 15.68 12.00 13.11
N CYS A 109 14.69 12.63 13.76
CA CYS A 109 13.40 12.92 13.14
C CYS A 109 13.55 13.92 11.98
N ILE A 110 14.32 14.98 12.18
CA ILE A 110 14.59 16.00 11.14
C ILE A 110 15.26 15.35 9.92
N ALA A 111 16.35 14.59 10.13
CA ALA A 111 17.06 13.91 9.06
C ALA A 111 16.15 12.93 8.31
N SER A 112 15.34 12.16 9.05
CA SER A 112 14.36 11.21 8.46
C SER A 112 13.30 11.92 7.61
N ILE A 113 12.71 13.01 8.10
CA ILE A 113 11.74 13.82 7.34
C ILE A 113 12.40 14.41 6.09
N MET A 114 13.62 14.93 6.21
CA MET A 114 14.36 15.50 5.07
C MET A 114 14.67 14.46 4.00
N ARG A 115 15.05 13.23 4.37
CA ARG A 115 15.25 12.14 3.43
C ARG A 115 13.95 11.75 2.74
N TRP A 116 12.88 11.54 3.50
CA TRP A 116 11.55 11.20 3.01
C TRP A 116 10.99 12.28 2.07
N SER A 117 11.19 13.57 2.39
CA SER A 117 10.69 14.70 1.60
C SER A 117 11.24 14.74 0.17
N LYS A 118 12.36 14.10 -0.10
CA LYS A 118 12.93 14.02 -1.46
C LYS A 118 12.27 12.93 -2.32
N ARG A 119 11.59 11.96 -1.72
CA ARG A 119 11.05 10.78 -2.41
C ARG A 119 9.52 10.73 -2.48
N ASP A 120 8.87 11.01 -1.37
CA ASP A 120 7.41 10.93 -1.25
C ASP A 120 6.73 12.17 -1.86
N VAL A 121 5.54 11.98 -2.43
CA VAL A 121 4.78 13.08 -3.07
C VAL A 121 4.40 14.17 -2.07
N LEU A 122 3.93 13.78 -0.88
CA LEU A 122 3.60 14.72 0.19
C LEU A 122 4.86 15.28 0.83
N GLY A 123 5.90 14.47 0.90
CA GLY A 123 7.23 14.90 1.31
C GLY A 123 7.80 15.99 0.39
N GLN A 124 7.65 15.83 -0.92
CA GLN A 124 8.04 16.86 -1.89
C GLN A 124 7.21 18.14 -1.71
N ARG A 125 5.91 18.02 -1.40
CA ARG A 125 5.07 19.17 -1.02
C ARG A 125 5.63 19.86 0.23
N LEU A 126 5.98 19.09 1.27
CA LEU A 126 6.66 19.65 2.44
C LEU A 126 7.94 20.38 2.05
N GLY A 127 8.78 19.80 1.19
CA GLY A 127 10.03 20.42 0.71
C GLY A 127 9.82 21.78 0.05
N VAL A 128 8.74 21.95 -0.72
CA VAL A 128 8.36 23.24 -1.33
C VAL A 128 7.92 24.26 -0.27
N LEU A 129 7.11 23.82 0.70
CA LEU A 129 6.55 24.67 1.75
C LEU A 129 7.54 24.94 2.89
N LEU A 130 8.57 24.15 3.03
CA LEU A 130 9.52 24.25 4.14
C LEU A 130 10.30 25.58 4.07
N ASN A 131 10.27 26.30 5.19
CA ASN A 131 11.17 27.42 5.44
C ASN A 131 12.40 26.94 6.23
N GLU A 132 12.16 26.28 7.37
CA GLU A 132 13.21 25.78 8.26
C GLU A 132 12.73 24.56 9.04
N MET A 133 13.64 23.65 9.37
CA MET A 133 13.46 22.62 10.38
C MET A 133 14.64 22.66 11.35
N ARG A 134 14.38 22.75 12.66
CA ARG A 134 15.45 22.85 13.66
C ARG A 134 15.11 22.08 14.93
N ALA A 135 16.11 21.44 15.53
CA ALA A 135 16.03 20.90 16.87
C ALA A 135 16.07 22.05 17.90
N LEU A 136 15.18 21.99 18.89
CA LEU A 136 15.18 22.89 20.05
C LEU A 136 16.00 22.28 21.18
N ASP A 137 15.87 20.97 21.35
CA ASP A 137 16.66 20.11 22.24
C ASP A 137 16.58 18.65 21.73
N ASP A 138 17.05 17.68 22.51
CA ASP A 138 17.05 16.28 22.12
C ASP A 138 15.63 15.70 21.86
N ASN A 139 14.59 16.25 22.50
CA ASN A 139 13.23 15.74 22.44
C ASN A 139 12.26 16.66 21.68
N ARG A 140 12.66 17.88 21.33
CA ARG A 140 11.80 18.87 20.71
C ARG A 140 12.41 19.44 19.44
N PHE A 141 11.59 19.62 18.41
CA PHE A 141 11.98 20.27 17.17
C PHE A 141 10.81 21.07 16.58
N GLU A 142 11.14 22.00 15.70
CA GLU A 142 10.17 22.83 14.97
C GLU A 142 10.26 22.59 13.48
N ILE A 143 9.09 22.60 12.83
CA ILE A 143 8.93 22.70 11.37
C ILE A 143 8.29 24.06 11.09
N ARG A 144 8.97 24.93 10.38
CA ARG A 144 8.46 26.23 9.93
C ARG A 144 8.15 26.18 8.46
N LEU A 145 6.95 26.58 8.11
CA LEU A 145 6.44 26.59 6.75
C LEU A 145 6.35 28.02 6.20
N LYS A 146 6.45 28.17 4.89
CA LYS A 146 6.20 29.41 4.16
C LYS A 146 4.72 29.71 4.00
N GLN A 147 3.88 28.68 4.05
CA GLN A 147 2.41 28.75 3.97
C GLN A 147 1.81 27.70 4.90
N PRO A 148 0.62 27.95 5.50
CA PRO A 148 -0.05 26.97 6.34
C PRO A 148 -0.36 25.68 5.57
N TRP A 149 -0.22 24.56 6.27
CA TRP A 149 -0.58 23.25 5.72
C TRP A 149 -1.16 22.34 6.82
N ALA A 150 -2.49 22.29 6.92
CA ALA A 150 -3.19 21.46 7.91
C ALA A 150 -2.94 19.95 7.72
N GLY A 151 -2.66 19.52 6.49
CA GLY A 151 -2.39 18.12 6.15
C GLY A 151 -1.02 17.57 6.58
N LEU A 152 -0.16 18.35 7.25
CA LEU A 152 1.20 17.92 7.62
C LEU A 152 1.19 16.69 8.53
N ALA A 153 0.33 16.66 9.54
CA ALA A 153 0.21 15.51 10.45
C ALA A 153 -0.22 14.24 9.72
N TRP A 154 -1.17 14.37 8.77
CA TRP A 154 -1.60 13.25 7.92
C TRP A 154 -0.44 12.75 7.04
N ALA A 155 0.30 13.66 6.43
CA ALA A 155 1.43 13.32 5.56
C ALA A 155 2.53 12.55 6.30
N LEU A 156 2.86 12.96 7.54
CA LEU A 156 3.86 12.31 8.38
C LEU A 156 3.39 10.98 8.99
N GLY A 157 2.08 10.70 8.98
CA GLY A 157 1.48 9.50 9.54
C GLY A 157 0.81 8.58 8.52
N LYS A 158 0.87 8.90 7.21
CA LYS A 158 0.20 8.11 6.19
C LYS A 158 0.69 6.66 6.14
N PRO A 159 -0.21 5.68 5.97
CA PRO A 159 0.14 4.26 5.90
C PRO A 159 0.49 3.79 4.49
N SER A 160 0.33 4.64 3.49
CA SER A 160 0.61 4.35 2.10
C SER A 160 2.13 4.34 1.79
N ALA A 161 2.50 3.85 0.61
CA ALA A 161 3.89 3.69 0.21
C ALA A 161 4.72 4.97 0.34
N SER A 162 5.99 4.77 0.64
CA SER A 162 6.98 5.69 1.17
C SER A 162 6.52 6.35 2.47
N ILE A 163 6.45 5.53 3.53
CA ILE A 163 6.19 6.02 4.90
C ILE A 163 7.30 6.94 5.38
N CYS A 164 6.97 7.93 6.23
CA CYS A 164 7.96 8.76 6.91
C CYS A 164 8.60 7.98 8.07
N ALA A 165 9.45 7.01 7.71
CA ALA A 165 10.12 6.11 8.63
C ALA A 165 11.18 6.84 9.45
N ILE A 166 11.08 6.82 10.79
CA ILE A 166 12.08 7.44 11.67
C ILE A 166 13.25 6.47 11.89
N MET A 167 14.42 6.90 11.46
CA MET A 167 15.69 6.16 11.51
C MET A 167 16.80 7.02 12.12
N PRO A 168 17.90 6.43 12.61
CA PRO A 168 19.05 7.19 13.11
C PRO A 168 19.56 8.20 12.06
N GLU A 169 19.95 9.40 12.50
CA GLU A 169 20.49 10.47 11.65
C GLU A 169 21.55 9.94 10.67
N ARG A 170 22.54 9.15 11.16
CA ARG A 170 23.60 8.54 10.34
C ARG A 170 23.09 7.70 9.16
N ILE A 171 21.88 7.12 9.30
CA ILE A 171 21.22 6.33 8.24
C ILE A 171 20.38 7.25 7.36
N ALA A 172 19.65 8.18 7.97
CA ALA A 172 18.78 9.12 7.28
C ALA A 172 19.57 10.10 6.38
N GLU A 173 20.83 10.37 6.66
CA GLU A 173 21.74 11.16 5.82
C GLU A 173 22.16 10.45 4.53
N THR A 174 21.90 9.13 4.40
CA THR A 174 22.08 8.43 3.11
C THR A 174 21.26 9.15 2.02
N ASP A 175 21.87 9.36 0.86
CA ASP A 175 21.18 9.99 -0.28
C ASP A 175 19.83 9.28 -0.52
N ALA A 176 18.77 10.07 -0.66
CA ALA A 176 17.41 9.55 -0.81
C ALA A 176 17.21 8.71 -2.09
N PHE A 177 18.10 8.84 -3.07
CA PHE A 177 18.12 8.06 -4.31
C PHE A 177 19.04 6.84 -4.25
N GLN A 178 19.66 6.58 -3.09
CA GLN A 178 20.42 5.39 -2.77
C GLN A 178 19.76 4.60 -1.66
N GLN A 179 19.80 3.26 -1.74
CA GLN A 179 19.27 2.41 -0.69
C GLN A 179 20.17 2.43 0.55
N ILE A 180 19.55 2.45 1.72
CA ILE A 180 20.26 2.25 2.99
C ILE A 180 20.84 0.83 3.06
N ARG A 181 21.91 0.67 3.87
CA ARG A 181 22.57 -0.63 4.12
C ARG A 181 22.50 -1.06 5.59
N ASP A 182 22.24 -0.13 6.47
CA ASP A 182 21.98 -0.35 7.89
C ASP A 182 20.45 -0.25 8.10
N PHE A 183 19.84 -1.30 8.65
CA PHE A 183 18.40 -1.43 8.85
C PHE A 183 18.01 -1.24 10.32
N THR A 184 18.83 -0.51 11.09
CA THR A 184 18.50 -0.09 12.45
C THR A 184 17.27 0.81 12.42
N GLY A 185 16.19 0.35 13.01
CA GLY A 185 14.91 1.06 13.03
C GLY A 185 14.47 1.44 14.42
N SER A 186 13.30 2.05 14.52
CA SER A 186 12.64 2.54 15.74
C SER A 186 11.36 1.77 16.08
N GLY A 187 11.01 0.78 15.28
CA GLY A 187 9.74 0.05 15.34
C GLY A 187 9.77 -1.15 16.31
N PRO A 188 8.61 -1.84 16.42
CA PRO A 188 8.43 -2.93 17.38
C PRO A 188 9.19 -4.22 17.05
N PHE A 189 9.69 -4.35 15.81
CA PHE A 189 10.41 -5.55 15.36
C PHE A 189 11.77 -5.18 14.78
N ARG A 190 12.79 -5.98 15.11
CA ARG A 190 14.14 -5.89 14.55
C ARG A 190 14.30 -6.85 13.37
N PHE A 191 14.67 -6.34 12.21
CA PHE A 191 15.01 -7.17 11.05
C PHE A 191 16.32 -7.92 11.29
N ARG A 192 16.33 -9.24 10.98
CA ARG A 192 17.48 -10.13 11.11
C ARG A 192 18.14 -10.31 9.75
N GLN A 193 19.00 -9.36 9.40
CA GLN A 193 19.75 -9.39 8.14
C GLN A 193 20.61 -10.66 7.99
N ASP A 194 21.15 -11.17 9.09
CA ASP A 194 21.94 -12.38 9.15
C ASP A 194 21.16 -13.66 8.80
N LEU A 195 19.84 -13.63 8.96
CA LEU A 195 18.93 -14.74 8.65
C LEU A 195 18.16 -14.53 7.33
N PHE A 196 18.28 -13.35 6.72
CA PHE A 196 17.57 -13.04 5.48
C PHE A 196 18.11 -13.83 4.30
N ARG A 197 17.22 -14.47 3.55
CA ARG A 197 17.51 -15.11 2.25
C ARG A 197 16.48 -14.64 1.24
N SER A 198 16.95 -13.87 0.25
CA SER A 198 16.09 -13.34 -0.81
C SER A 198 15.36 -14.48 -1.56
N GLY A 199 14.07 -14.36 -1.75
CA GLY A 199 13.24 -15.39 -2.41
C GLY A 199 12.85 -16.57 -1.51
N ASP A 200 13.29 -16.61 -0.24
CA ASP A 200 13.02 -17.68 0.71
C ASP A 200 12.41 -17.15 2.01
N VAL A 201 13.19 -16.43 2.81
CA VAL A 201 12.74 -16.01 4.15
C VAL A 201 13.26 -14.64 4.56
N ALA A 202 12.38 -13.83 5.20
CA ALA A 202 12.76 -12.65 5.97
C ALA A 202 12.34 -12.84 7.44
N VAL A 203 13.25 -12.56 8.37
CA VAL A 203 13.07 -12.85 9.81
C VAL A 203 13.08 -11.56 10.61
N TYR A 204 12.15 -11.46 11.56
CA TYR A 204 11.98 -10.31 12.44
C TYR A 204 11.85 -10.79 13.88
N ASP A 205 12.72 -10.29 14.76
CA ASP A 205 12.65 -10.55 16.20
C ASP A 205 11.97 -9.37 16.91
N ARG A 206 11.21 -9.65 17.97
CA ARG A 206 10.64 -8.61 18.84
C ARG A 206 11.75 -7.72 19.38
N PHE A 207 11.52 -6.41 19.36
CA PHE A 207 12.39 -5.46 20.02
C PHE A 207 11.92 -5.23 21.44
N GLU A 208 12.60 -5.82 22.42
CA GLU A 208 12.19 -5.82 23.82
C GLU A 208 12.15 -4.41 24.46
N ALA A 209 13.02 -3.49 24.00
CA ALA A 209 13.07 -2.13 24.50
C ALA A 209 12.05 -1.18 23.80
N TYR A 210 11.23 -1.69 22.87
CA TYR A 210 10.23 -0.87 22.21
C TYR A 210 9.21 -0.31 23.22
N GLN A 211 9.04 1.02 23.19
CA GLN A 211 8.11 1.72 24.07
C GLN A 211 6.73 1.83 23.40
N THR A 212 5.88 0.83 23.59
CA THR A 212 4.50 0.90 23.09
C THR A 212 3.71 2.00 23.81
N ARG A 213 2.71 2.59 23.14
CA ARG A 213 1.76 3.51 23.80
C ARG A 213 0.83 2.73 24.73
N GLN A 214 0.28 3.43 25.74
CA GLN A 214 -0.64 2.82 26.70
C GLN A 214 -2.09 2.74 26.19
N GLU A 215 -2.43 3.58 25.21
CA GLU A 215 -3.75 3.58 24.57
C GLU A 215 -3.96 2.27 23.80
N ALA A 216 -5.20 1.87 23.63
CA ALA A 216 -5.54 0.71 22.82
C ALA A 216 -5.01 0.85 21.38
N SER A 217 -4.68 -0.28 20.75
CA SER A 217 -4.33 -0.29 19.32
C SER A 217 -5.48 0.28 18.49
N ASP A 218 -5.18 1.20 17.60
CA ASP A 218 -6.14 1.88 16.75
C ASP A 218 -5.55 2.02 15.34
N PHE A 219 -5.66 0.96 14.55
CA PHE A 219 -5.08 0.80 13.22
C PHE A 219 -3.56 1.05 13.25
N MET A 220 -3.08 2.21 12.73
CA MET A 220 -1.65 2.57 12.70
C MET A 220 -1.21 3.37 13.92
N ALA A 221 -2.15 3.78 14.77
CA ALA A 221 -1.93 4.58 15.97
C ALA A 221 -2.19 3.77 17.25
N GLY A 222 -1.91 4.41 18.40
CA GLY A 222 -2.10 3.80 19.71
C GLY A 222 -1.03 2.77 20.06
N GLY A 223 -1.38 1.83 20.93
CA GLY A 223 -0.47 0.78 21.37
C GLY A 223 -0.14 -0.21 20.26
N LYS A 224 1.13 -0.59 20.18
CA LYS A 224 1.65 -1.64 19.29
C LYS A 224 2.23 -2.80 20.12
N PRO A 225 1.42 -3.52 20.92
CA PRO A 225 1.93 -4.62 21.73
C PRO A 225 2.33 -5.79 20.83
N VAL A 226 3.48 -6.40 21.11
CA VAL A 226 4.03 -7.53 20.36
C VAL A 226 3.93 -8.79 21.21
N TYR A 227 3.20 -9.80 20.74
CA TYR A 227 2.96 -11.06 21.44
C TYR A 227 3.80 -12.22 20.92
N PHE A 228 4.40 -12.09 19.72
CA PHE A 228 5.32 -13.07 19.16
C PHE A 228 6.76 -12.63 19.34
N ASP A 229 7.64 -13.57 19.73
CA ASP A 229 9.08 -13.27 19.83
C ASP A 229 9.73 -13.16 18.45
N ARG A 230 9.13 -13.85 17.45
CA ARG A 230 9.63 -13.88 16.07
C ARG A 230 8.49 -13.92 15.07
N VAL A 231 8.66 -13.18 13.98
CA VAL A 231 7.84 -13.28 12.76
C VAL A 231 8.74 -13.72 11.61
N GLU A 232 8.35 -14.75 10.88
CA GLU A 232 9.03 -15.21 9.67
C GLU A 232 8.12 -14.98 8.46
N TRP A 233 8.60 -14.21 7.50
CA TRP A 233 7.98 -14.11 6.20
C TRP A 233 8.55 -15.18 5.29
N ARG A 234 7.74 -16.16 4.91
CA ARG A 234 8.11 -17.29 4.06
C ARG A 234 7.58 -17.06 2.66
N ILE A 235 8.49 -16.89 1.71
CA ILE A 235 8.13 -16.60 0.33
C ILE A 235 7.68 -17.92 -0.34
N MET A 236 6.42 -17.99 -0.73
CA MET A 236 5.81 -19.14 -1.38
C MET A 236 5.09 -18.69 -2.65
N PRO A 237 5.80 -18.65 -3.81
CA PRO A 237 5.21 -18.14 -5.05
C PRO A 237 4.09 -19.01 -5.63
N ASP A 238 4.14 -20.35 -5.39
CA ASP A 238 3.11 -21.26 -5.85
C ASP A 238 1.89 -21.25 -4.92
N PRO A 239 0.69 -20.87 -5.42
CA PRO A 239 -0.51 -20.78 -4.60
C PRO A 239 -0.96 -22.10 -3.97
N SER A 240 -0.72 -23.23 -4.64
CA SER A 240 -1.10 -24.55 -4.13
C SER A 240 -0.21 -24.94 -2.95
N THR A 241 1.09 -24.68 -3.05
CA THR A 241 2.05 -24.86 -1.96
C THR A 241 1.71 -23.98 -0.76
N ALA A 242 1.40 -22.69 -0.98
CA ALA A 242 0.99 -21.76 0.07
C ALA A 242 -0.30 -22.22 0.77
N SER A 243 -1.29 -22.70 -0.01
CA SER A 243 -2.54 -23.26 0.51
C SER A 243 -2.29 -24.51 1.36
N ALA A 244 -1.46 -25.44 0.88
CA ALA A 244 -1.10 -26.65 1.61
C ALA A 244 -0.37 -26.33 2.93
N ALA A 245 0.60 -25.40 2.89
CA ALA A 245 1.33 -24.96 4.08
C ALA A 245 0.41 -24.39 5.16
N LEU A 246 -0.60 -23.57 4.76
CA LEU A 246 -1.58 -23.04 5.70
C LEU A 246 -2.49 -24.15 6.28
N GLN A 247 -2.96 -25.10 5.45
CA GLN A 247 -3.79 -26.21 5.88
C GLN A 247 -3.05 -27.17 6.81
N ASN A 248 -1.79 -27.47 6.53
CA ASN A 248 -0.93 -28.38 7.30
C ASN A 248 -0.29 -27.74 8.54
N ASN A 249 -0.65 -26.48 8.88
CA ASN A 249 -0.04 -25.76 10.01
C ASN A 249 1.47 -25.53 9.86
N GLU A 250 1.96 -25.39 8.64
CA GLU A 250 3.33 -25.00 8.31
C GLU A 250 3.46 -23.47 8.13
N ALA A 251 2.33 -22.79 7.88
CA ALA A 251 2.15 -21.34 7.91
C ALA A 251 0.96 -20.97 8.80
N ASP A 252 0.98 -19.76 9.34
CA ASP A 252 -0.06 -19.26 10.24
C ASP A 252 -0.97 -18.22 9.57
N TRP A 253 -0.45 -17.48 8.60
CA TRP A 253 -1.18 -16.39 7.94
C TRP A 253 -0.68 -16.21 6.50
N TRP A 254 -1.60 -16.12 5.53
CA TRP A 254 -1.34 -15.88 4.11
C TRP A 254 -2.00 -14.57 3.68
N GLU A 255 -1.20 -13.60 3.21
CA GLU A 255 -1.63 -12.23 2.92
C GLU A 255 -2.59 -12.13 1.74
N GLN A 256 -2.31 -12.86 0.64
CA GLN A 256 -3.13 -12.78 -0.58
C GLN A 256 -3.38 -14.18 -1.16
N PRO A 257 -4.32 -14.96 -0.61
CA PRO A 257 -4.71 -16.24 -1.18
C PRO A 257 -5.36 -16.04 -2.56
N HIS A 258 -5.01 -16.94 -3.48
CA HIS A 258 -5.61 -16.94 -4.82
C HIS A 258 -7.12 -17.17 -4.74
N ALA A 259 -7.90 -16.44 -5.57
CA ALA A 259 -9.36 -16.47 -5.52
C ALA A 259 -9.94 -17.88 -5.69
N ASP A 260 -9.38 -18.70 -6.59
CA ASP A 260 -9.84 -20.07 -6.85
C ASP A 260 -9.65 -21.01 -5.66
N LEU A 261 -8.76 -20.71 -4.72
CA LEU A 261 -8.49 -21.50 -3.53
C LEU A 261 -9.36 -21.10 -2.32
N LEU A 262 -10.06 -19.95 -2.39
CA LEU A 262 -10.90 -19.47 -1.29
C LEU A 262 -12.00 -20.47 -0.88
N PRO A 263 -12.72 -21.14 -1.83
CA PRO A 263 -13.71 -22.15 -1.45
C PRO A 263 -13.11 -23.32 -0.66
N LEU A 264 -11.89 -23.75 -0.98
CA LEU A 264 -11.17 -24.79 -0.26
C LEU A 264 -10.77 -24.31 1.15
N LEU A 265 -10.17 -23.14 1.26
CA LEU A 265 -9.74 -22.55 2.54
C LEU A 265 -10.92 -22.28 3.48
N ARG A 266 -12.05 -21.78 2.96
CA ARG A 266 -13.28 -21.52 3.75
C ARG A 266 -13.90 -22.80 4.34
N ARG A 267 -13.72 -23.96 3.69
CA ARG A 267 -14.20 -25.26 4.20
C ARG A 267 -13.31 -25.84 5.30
N HIS A 268 -12.07 -25.37 5.41
CA HIS A 268 -11.14 -25.91 6.40
C HIS A 268 -11.48 -25.37 7.79
N ARG A 269 -11.77 -26.28 8.75
CA ARG A 269 -12.26 -25.93 10.10
C ARG A 269 -11.35 -24.99 10.89
N ASP A 270 -10.04 -25.05 10.65
CA ASP A 270 -9.02 -24.31 11.40
C ASP A 270 -8.53 -23.05 10.66
N ILE A 271 -9.12 -22.70 9.51
CA ILE A 271 -8.77 -21.50 8.73
C ILE A 271 -9.91 -20.48 8.80
N VAL A 272 -9.54 -19.23 8.89
CA VAL A 272 -10.41 -18.06 8.71
C VAL A 272 -9.99 -17.36 7.43
N VAL A 273 -10.96 -17.12 6.56
CA VAL A 273 -10.79 -16.22 5.40
C VAL A 273 -11.51 -14.95 5.73
N ASP A 274 -10.78 -13.85 5.86
CA ASP A 274 -11.30 -12.57 6.34
C ASP A 274 -10.80 -11.42 5.46
N ARG A 275 -11.57 -10.35 5.40
CA ARG A 275 -11.22 -9.12 4.75
C ARG A 275 -10.59 -8.16 5.78
N ILE A 276 -9.27 -8.12 5.80
CA ILE A 276 -8.49 -7.28 6.73
C ILE A 276 -8.34 -5.87 6.17
N ASN A 277 -7.98 -5.75 4.89
CA ASN A 277 -7.86 -4.46 4.20
C ASN A 277 -9.24 -3.99 3.70
N SER A 278 -9.85 -3.05 4.42
CA SER A 278 -11.14 -2.45 4.03
C SER A 278 -11.00 -1.38 2.95
N ALA A 279 -9.81 -0.80 2.79
CA ALA A 279 -9.54 0.19 1.76
C ALA A 279 -9.35 -0.46 0.37
N GLY A 280 -8.96 -1.73 0.32
CA GLY A 280 -8.84 -2.50 -0.92
C GLY A 280 -7.89 -1.90 -1.95
N ASN A 281 -8.11 -2.26 -3.22
CA ASN A 281 -7.33 -1.80 -4.36
C ASN A 281 -8.27 -1.28 -5.46
N LEU A 282 -8.18 -0.01 -5.81
CA LEU A 282 -8.96 0.61 -6.88
C LEU A 282 -8.43 0.18 -8.25
N GLY A 283 -9.25 -0.50 -9.04
CA GLY A 283 -8.96 -0.79 -10.45
C GLY A 283 -8.99 0.49 -11.28
N VAL A 284 -8.01 0.67 -12.16
CA VAL A 284 -7.82 1.89 -12.95
C VAL A 284 -7.52 1.54 -14.39
N LEU A 285 -8.29 2.11 -15.32
CA LEU A 285 -7.93 2.20 -16.73
C LEU A 285 -7.25 3.53 -16.99
N ARG A 286 -5.96 3.51 -17.33
CA ARG A 286 -5.11 4.67 -17.55
C ARG A 286 -4.83 4.91 -19.02
N PHE A 287 -4.78 6.18 -19.44
CA PHE A 287 -4.52 6.64 -20.80
C PHE A 287 -3.20 7.37 -20.94
N ASN A 288 -2.62 7.35 -22.14
CA ASN A 288 -1.51 8.18 -22.55
C ASN A 288 -2.05 9.46 -23.22
N PHE A 289 -1.74 10.63 -22.66
CA PHE A 289 -2.24 11.92 -23.12
C PHE A 289 -1.31 12.60 -24.12
N LEU A 290 -0.15 12.01 -24.42
CA LEU A 290 0.84 12.64 -25.30
C LEU A 290 0.54 12.42 -26.79
N HIS A 291 -0.27 11.40 -27.11
CA HIS A 291 -0.52 10.97 -28.48
C HIS A 291 -1.98 10.60 -28.71
N PRO A 292 -2.46 10.72 -29.99
CA PRO A 292 -3.77 10.19 -30.38
C PRO A 292 -3.90 8.68 -30.05
N PRO A 293 -5.13 8.21 -29.73
CA PRO A 293 -6.36 9.01 -29.71
C PRO A 293 -6.69 9.64 -28.35
N PHE A 294 -5.92 9.32 -27.28
CA PHE A 294 -6.29 9.69 -25.93
C PHE A 294 -5.79 11.07 -25.48
N ASP A 295 -5.09 11.83 -26.31
CA ASP A 295 -4.92 13.28 -26.16
C ASP A 295 -6.26 14.02 -26.27
N ASN A 296 -7.22 13.47 -27.02
CA ASN A 296 -8.56 14.02 -27.19
C ASN A 296 -9.52 13.58 -26.05
N VAL A 297 -10.04 14.56 -25.30
CA VAL A 297 -10.96 14.32 -24.18
C VAL A 297 -12.30 13.70 -24.63
N ALA A 298 -12.80 14.04 -25.82
CA ALA A 298 -14.04 13.47 -26.32
C ALA A 298 -13.93 11.94 -26.55
N VAL A 299 -12.75 11.50 -26.99
CA VAL A 299 -12.45 10.06 -27.15
C VAL A 299 -12.45 9.34 -25.79
N ARG A 300 -11.83 9.94 -24.78
CA ARG A 300 -11.82 9.36 -23.41
C ARG A 300 -13.22 9.29 -22.81
N ARG A 301 -14.03 10.37 -22.97
CA ARG A 301 -15.42 10.41 -22.49
C ARG A 301 -16.31 9.38 -23.18
N ALA A 302 -16.06 9.06 -24.45
CA ALA A 302 -16.84 8.09 -25.21
C ALA A 302 -16.83 6.68 -24.57
N LEU A 303 -15.83 6.36 -23.74
CA LEU A 303 -15.75 5.09 -23.02
C LEU A 303 -16.74 5.00 -21.84
N LEU A 304 -17.06 6.12 -21.18
CA LEU A 304 -17.82 6.13 -19.92
C LEU A 304 -19.16 5.38 -19.99
N PRO A 305 -20.01 5.53 -21.04
CA PRO A 305 -21.28 4.81 -21.13
C PRO A 305 -21.14 3.29 -21.27
N ALA A 306 -19.96 2.80 -21.68
CA ALA A 306 -19.69 1.37 -21.89
C ALA A 306 -19.06 0.68 -20.68
N ILE A 307 -18.58 1.43 -19.68
CA ILE A 307 -17.91 0.85 -18.51
C ILE A 307 -18.95 0.35 -17.49
N ASP A 308 -19.00 -0.96 -17.32
CA ASP A 308 -19.74 -1.63 -16.24
C ASP A 308 -18.74 -2.19 -15.22
N GLN A 309 -18.60 -1.51 -14.09
CA GLN A 309 -17.65 -1.91 -13.06
C GLN A 309 -17.90 -3.32 -12.52
N ARG A 310 -19.16 -3.80 -12.51
CA ARG A 310 -19.48 -5.16 -12.07
C ARG A 310 -18.81 -6.19 -12.99
N VAL A 311 -18.91 -6.01 -14.30
CA VAL A 311 -18.27 -6.91 -15.29
C VAL A 311 -16.75 -6.94 -15.10
N PHE A 312 -16.12 -5.79 -14.83
CA PHE A 312 -14.68 -5.73 -14.53
C PHE A 312 -14.33 -6.49 -13.25
N MET A 313 -15.11 -6.32 -12.18
CA MET A 313 -14.85 -6.99 -10.91
C MET A 313 -15.09 -8.49 -10.98
N ASP A 314 -16.16 -8.93 -11.63
CA ASP A 314 -16.45 -10.36 -11.81
C ASP A 314 -15.35 -11.06 -12.62
N ALA A 315 -14.80 -10.40 -13.64
CA ALA A 315 -13.64 -10.91 -14.38
C ALA A 315 -12.36 -10.93 -13.55
N ALA A 316 -12.12 -9.90 -12.73
CA ALA A 316 -10.88 -9.73 -11.98
C ALA A 316 -10.74 -10.71 -10.82
N ILE A 317 -11.82 -10.98 -10.07
CA ILE A 317 -11.80 -11.69 -8.80
C ILE A 317 -12.96 -12.68 -8.60
N GLY A 318 -13.75 -12.94 -9.64
CA GLY A 318 -14.94 -13.81 -9.59
C GLY A 318 -16.19 -13.11 -9.05
N THR A 319 -17.28 -13.87 -9.03
CA THR A 319 -18.63 -13.35 -8.75
C THR A 319 -18.97 -13.19 -7.26
N ASP A 320 -18.04 -13.49 -6.36
CA ASP A 320 -18.22 -13.25 -4.92
C ASP A 320 -18.19 -11.73 -4.62
N GLN A 321 -19.37 -11.14 -4.50
CA GLN A 321 -19.52 -9.70 -4.27
C GLN A 321 -18.91 -9.20 -2.95
N THR A 322 -18.57 -10.08 -2.02
CA THR A 322 -17.86 -9.71 -0.79
C THR A 322 -16.41 -9.32 -1.04
N LEU A 323 -15.86 -9.70 -2.20
CA LEU A 323 -14.47 -9.44 -2.61
C LEU A 323 -14.31 -8.16 -3.45
N SER A 324 -15.41 -7.45 -3.72
CA SER A 324 -15.37 -6.20 -4.47
C SER A 324 -16.36 -5.17 -3.92
N HIS A 325 -16.14 -3.91 -4.32
CA HIS A 325 -17.11 -2.85 -4.09
C HIS A 325 -17.36 -2.09 -5.40
N VAL A 326 -18.62 -1.97 -5.78
CA VAL A 326 -19.12 -1.13 -6.86
C VAL A 326 -20.42 -0.47 -6.40
N PRO A 327 -20.67 0.79 -6.73
CA PRO A 327 -19.82 1.67 -7.53
C PRO A 327 -18.60 2.17 -6.76
N ALA A 328 -17.48 2.37 -7.47
CA ALA A 328 -16.31 3.04 -6.94
C ALA A 328 -16.08 4.33 -7.75
N GLY A 329 -16.02 5.46 -7.05
CA GLY A 329 -15.70 6.76 -7.61
C GLY A 329 -14.20 7.01 -7.70
N VAL A 330 -13.83 8.29 -7.63
CA VAL A 330 -12.42 8.73 -7.66
C VAL A 330 -11.72 8.42 -6.35
N PHE A 331 -12.38 8.68 -5.22
CA PHE A 331 -11.84 8.43 -3.89
C PHE A 331 -12.36 7.10 -3.35
N THR A 332 -11.51 6.44 -2.58
CA THR A 332 -11.78 5.09 -2.05
C THR A 332 -13.08 5.03 -1.23
N PRO A 333 -14.01 4.17 -1.58
CA PRO A 333 -15.23 3.94 -0.80
C PRO A 333 -14.93 3.62 0.66
N GLY A 334 -15.73 4.19 1.58
CA GLY A 334 -15.57 4.02 3.01
C GLY A 334 -14.49 4.91 3.66
N THR A 335 -13.82 5.77 2.90
CA THR A 335 -12.91 6.79 3.42
C THR A 335 -13.58 8.16 3.53
N PRO A 336 -13.05 9.12 4.33
CA PRO A 336 -13.71 10.39 4.61
C PRO A 336 -14.05 11.25 3.38
N LEU A 337 -13.30 11.14 2.27
CA LEU A 337 -13.49 11.94 1.05
C LEU A 337 -14.23 11.19 -0.06
N ALA A 338 -14.62 9.93 0.17
CA ALA A 338 -15.49 9.21 -0.76
C ALA A 338 -16.81 9.98 -0.95
N ASN A 339 -17.24 10.14 -2.20
CA ASN A 339 -18.43 10.89 -2.54
C ASN A 339 -19.05 10.41 -3.86
N ASP A 340 -20.30 10.81 -4.13
CA ASP A 340 -21.06 10.40 -5.29
C ASP A 340 -21.21 11.50 -6.35
N ALA A 341 -20.45 12.59 -6.26
CA ALA A 341 -20.56 13.74 -7.16
C ALA A 341 -20.30 13.36 -8.63
N GLY A 342 -21.33 13.41 -9.46
CA GLY A 342 -21.27 13.05 -10.88
C GLY A 342 -21.07 11.55 -11.15
N LEU A 343 -21.27 10.68 -10.15
CA LEU A 343 -21.04 9.23 -10.25
C LEU A 343 -22.06 8.54 -11.19
N GLU A 344 -23.16 9.22 -11.53
CA GLU A 344 -24.15 8.76 -12.50
C GLU A 344 -23.55 8.39 -13.86
N VAL A 345 -22.40 8.94 -14.22
CA VAL A 345 -21.67 8.57 -15.45
C VAL A 345 -21.24 7.10 -15.43
N LEU A 346 -21.12 6.46 -14.27
CA LEU A 346 -20.77 5.06 -14.09
C LEU A 346 -21.92 4.20 -13.52
N THR A 347 -22.93 4.81 -12.90
CA THR A 347 -24.05 4.08 -12.27
C THR A 347 -25.35 4.13 -13.10
N GLY A 348 -25.46 5.04 -14.06
CA GLY A 348 -26.58 5.13 -14.99
C GLY A 348 -26.64 3.91 -15.96
N PRO A 349 -27.61 3.84 -16.87
CA PRO A 349 -27.72 2.75 -17.83
C PRO A 349 -26.46 2.61 -18.68
N ARG A 350 -25.95 1.39 -18.83
CA ARG A 350 -24.82 1.09 -19.70
C ARG A 350 -25.28 0.89 -21.14
N SER A 351 -24.58 1.52 -22.09
CA SER A 351 -24.95 1.46 -23.51
C SER A 351 -23.72 1.48 -24.41
N LEU A 352 -23.45 0.35 -25.06
CA LEU A 352 -22.43 0.28 -26.10
C LEU A 352 -22.79 1.14 -27.32
N ASP A 353 -24.10 1.28 -27.64
CA ASP A 353 -24.53 2.10 -28.77
C ASP A 353 -24.32 3.59 -28.50
N ALA A 354 -24.60 4.08 -27.28
CA ALA A 354 -24.29 5.43 -26.89
C ALA A 354 -22.77 5.69 -26.94
N ALA A 355 -21.96 4.73 -26.49
CA ALA A 355 -20.51 4.83 -26.54
C ALA A 355 -19.98 4.85 -27.99
N ARG A 356 -20.53 4.00 -28.90
CA ARG A 356 -20.21 4.02 -30.34
C ARG A 356 -20.54 5.37 -30.98
N ALA A 357 -21.75 5.88 -30.71
CA ALA A 357 -22.16 7.18 -31.20
C ALA A 357 -21.26 8.31 -30.72
N ALA A 358 -20.90 8.30 -29.42
CA ALA A 358 -19.98 9.26 -28.83
C ALA A 358 -18.57 9.16 -29.43
N LEU A 359 -18.06 7.94 -29.67
CA LEU A 359 -16.77 7.73 -30.31
C LEU A 359 -16.77 8.26 -31.76
N ALA A 360 -17.80 7.96 -32.53
CA ALA A 360 -17.96 8.44 -33.91
C ALA A 360 -17.99 9.99 -33.96
N ALA A 361 -18.63 10.63 -32.97
CA ALA A 361 -18.71 12.09 -32.85
C ALA A 361 -17.43 12.73 -32.30
N SER A 362 -16.51 11.97 -31.69
CA SER A 362 -15.33 12.46 -31.03
C SER A 362 -14.21 12.93 -31.97
N GLY A 363 -14.29 12.60 -33.26
CA GLY A 363 -13.23 12.83 -34.23
C GLY A 363 -12.17 11.73 -34.29
N TYR A 364 -12.40 10.57 -33.66
CA TYR A 364 -11.55 9.37 -33.76
C TYR A 364 -11.48 8.89 -35.22
N LYS A 365 -10.24 8.66 -35.71
CA LYS A 365 -9.96 8.30 -37.11
C LYS A 365 -9.37 6.90 -37.28
N ASN A 366 -9.75 5.98 -36.39
CA ASN A 366 -9.23 4.60 -36.36
C ASN A 366 -7.75 4.49 -36.01
N GLU A 367 -7.23 5.45 -35.19
CA GLU A 367 -5.88 5.38 -34.67
C GLU A 367 -5.65 4.08 -33.89
N ARG A 368 -4.45 3.51 -34.04
CA ARG A 368 -4.06 2.29 -33.34
C ARG A 368 -3.97 2.53 -31.83
N VAL A 369 -4.71 1.74 -31.05
CA VAL A 369 -4.72 1.78 -29.59
C VAL A 369 -3.90 0.61 -29.05
N VAL A 370 -2.69 0.85 -28.62
CA VAL A 370 -1.86 -0.16 -27.94
C VAL A 370 -2.32 -0.27 -26.49
N MET A 371 -3.00 -1.38 -26.19
CA MET A 371 -3.46 -1.76 -24.85
C MET A 371 -2.48 -2.76 -24.24
N MET A 372 -1.77 -2.35 -23.16
CA MET A 372 -0.81 -3.21 -22.46
C MET A 372 -1.50 -4.06 -21.38
N SER A 373 -1.06 -5.30 -21.21
CA SER A 373 -1.58 -6.27 -20.24
C SER A 373 -0.45 -7.03 -19.54
N ALA A 374 -0.48 -7.06 -18.20
CA ALA A 374 0.46 -7.81 -17.37
C ALA A 374 -0.04 -9.24 -17.19
N THR A 375 0.68 -10.24 -17.74
CA THR A 375 0.26 -11.65 -17.75
C THR A 375 0.53 -12.40 -16.45
N ASP A 376 1.46 -11.93 -15.65
CA ASP A 376 1.86 -12.50 -14.36
C ASP A 376 1.06 -11.97 -13.15
N LEU A 377 0.13 -11.03 -13.39
CA LEU A 377 -0.79 -10.49 -12.40
C LEU A 377 -2.25 -10.68 -12.84
N PRO A 378 -2.92 -11.76 -12.45
CA PRO A 378 -4.23 -12.15 -12.96
C PRO A 378 -5.30 -11.05 -12.88
N VAL A 379 -5.35 -10.31 -11.76
CA VAL A 379 -6.30 -9.18 -11.61
C VAL A 379 -6.07 -8.14 -12.70
N LEU A 380 -4.82 -7.73 -12.94
CA LEU A 380 -4.50 -6.70 -13.93
C LEU A 380 -4.74 -7.19 -15.35
N GLN A 381 -4.39 -8.46 -15.62
CA GLN A 381 -4.64 -9.10 -16.91
C GLN A 381 -6.14 -9.12 -17.24
N ASN A 382 -6.96 -9.57 -16.31
CA ASN A 382 -8.40 -9.69 -16.51
C ASN A 382 -9.06 -8.31 -16.69
N LEU A 383 -8.66 -7.30 -15.92
CA LEU A 383 -9.11 -5.91 -16.14
C LEU A 383 -8.74 -5.43 -17.56
N ALA A 384 -7.52 -5.71 -18.03
CA ALA A 384 -7.06 -5.29 -19.36
C ALA A 384 -7.80 -6.03 -20.48
N VAL A 385 -8.10 -7.32 -20.32
CA VAL A 385 -8.88 -8.11 -21.30
C VAL A 385 -10.29 -7.55 -21.46
N VAL A 386 -10.98 -7.27 -20.34
CA VAL A 386 -12.33 -6.66 -20.38
C VAL A 386 -12.28 -5.26 -21.00
N ALA A 387 -11.30 -4.43 -20.64
CA ALA A 387 -11.15 -3.09 -21.21
C ALA A 387 -10.92 -3.15 -22.73
N ALA A 388 -10.06 -4.07 -23.21
CA ALA A 388 -9.82 -4.26 -24.63
C ALA A 388 -11.07 -4.76 -25.38
N ASP A 389 -11.85 -5.67 -24.80
CA ASP A 389 -13.11 -6.13 -25.38
C ASP A 389 -14.12 -4.98 -25.52
N VAL A 390 -14.33 -4.22 -24.43
CA VAL A 390 -15.22 -3.05 -24.45
C VAL A 390 -14.78 -2.05 -25.52
N MET A 391 -13.48 -1.72 -25.59
CA MET A 391 -12.95 -0.81 -26.60
C MET A 391 -13.21 -1.33 -28.03
N LYS A 392 -12.93 -2.60 -28.32
CA LYS A 392 -13.19 -3.23 -29.64
C LYS A 392 -14.66 -3.17 -29.99
N ARG A 393 -15.55 -3.49 -29.04
CA ARG A 393 -17.01 -3.50 -29.26
C ARG A 393 -17.60 -2.13 -29.58
N ILE A 394 -16.98 -1.05 -29.09
CA ILE A 394 -17.42 0.31 -29.40
C ILE A 394 -16.71 0.92 -30.61
N GLY A 395 -15.74 0.21 -31.21
CA GLY A 395 -15.14 0.59 -32.49
C GLY A 395 -13.70 1.07 -32.45
N PHE A 396 -12.97 0.87 -31.35
CA PHE A 396 -11.52 1.17 -31.31
C PHE A 396 -10.70 0.11 -32.06
N ASN A 397 -9.65 0.55 -32.74
CA ASN A 397 -8.63 -0.29 -33.36
C ASN A 397 -7.60 -0.75 -32.31
N VAL A 398 -7.94 -1.76 -31.52
CA VAL A 398 -7.15 -2.21 -30.38
C VAL A 398 -6.11 -3.24 -30.79
N ASP A 399 -4.85 -2.92 -30.53
CA ASP A 399 -3.71 -3.82 -30.53
C ASP A 399 -3.39 -4.21 -29.09
N PHE A 400 -3.73 -5.45 -28.72
CA PHE A 400 -3.57 -5.96 -27.34
C PHE A 400 -2.22 -6.63 -27.18
N ILE A 401 -1.34 -6.05 -26.34
CA ILE A 401 0.03 -6.51 -26.14
C ILE A 401 0.21 -7.05 -24.74
N SER A 402 0.50 -8.35 -24.66
CA SER A 402 0.77 -9.08 -23.42
C SER A 402 2.26 -9.06 -23.08
N MET A 403 2.58 -8.82 -21.81
CA MET A 403 3.95 -8.82 -21.27
C MET A 403 3.92 -9.11 -19.77
N ASP A 404 5.06 -9.38 -19.15
CA ASP A 404 5.17 -9.42 -17.69
C ASP A 404 5.07 -8.00 -17.08
N TRP A 405 4.73 -7.94 -15.78
CA TRP A 405 4.56 -6.67 -15.09
C TRP A 405 5.81 -5.80 -15.07
N GLY A 406 7.00 -6.41 -14.91
CA GLY A 406 8.27 -5.68 -14.94
C GLY A 406 8.48 -4.96 -16.27
N THR A 407 8.24 -5.66 -17.37
CA THR A 407 8.31 -5.11 -18.74
C THR A 407 7.24 -4.02 -18.93
N GLN A 408 6.02 -4.20 -18.43
CA GLN A 408 4.98 -3.16 -18.49
C GLN A 408 5.38 -1.89 -17.72
N ILE A 409 5.97 -2.04 -16.52
CA ILE A 409 6.48 -0.89 -15.73
C ILE A 409 7.55 -0.13 -16.52
N GLN A 410 8.46 -0.82 -17.19
CA GLN A 410 9.48 -0.20 -18.03
C GLN A 410 8.82 0.52 -19.23
N ARG A 411 7.97 -0.18 -19.97
CA ARG A 411 7.35 0.35 -21.19
C ARG A 411 6.44 1.56 -20.93
N ARG A 412 5.71 1.60 -19.81
CA ARG A 412 4.84 2.74 -19.48
C ARG A 412 5.59 4.05 -19.25
N THR A 413 6.93 4.02 -19.13
CA THR A 413 7.76 5.24 -19.05
C THR A 413 8.12 5.79 -20.43
N ASN A 414 7.91 5.03 -21.50
CA ASN A 414 8.15 5.47 -22.87
C ASN A 414 7.12 6.55 -23.27
N ARG A 415 7.62 7.72 -23.61
CA ARG A 415 6.82 8.89 -24.04
C ARG A 415 6.64 8.99 -25.55
N GLY A 416 7.29 8.11 -26.31
CA GLY A 416 7.18 8.07 -27.76
C GLY A 416 5.82 7.59 -28.27
N PRO A 417 5.52 7.74 -29.56
CA PRO A 417 4.32 7.23 -30.18
C PRO A 417 4.33 5.68 -30.23
N VAL A 418 3.16 5.10 -30.53
CA VAL A 418 2.95 3.64 -30.46
C VAL A 418 3.83 2.84 -31.41
N ASP A 419 4.22 3.37 -32.52
CA ASP A 419 5.14 2.79 -33.52
C ASP A 419 6.62 2.85 -33.10
N GLN A 420 6.95 3.62 -32.07
CA GLN A 420 8.27 3.71 -31.44
C GLN A 420 8.31 3.02 -30.06
N GLY A 421 7.46 1.99 -29.86
CA GLY A 421 7.38 1.24 -28.62
C GLY A 421 6.57 1.92 -27.51
N GLY A 422 5.88 3.03 -27.83
CA GLY A 422 4.95 3.69 -26.91
C GLY A 422 3.70 2.85 -26.65
N TRP A 423 2.74 3.44 -25.96
CA TRP A 423 1.51 2.79 -25.52
C TRP A 423 0.35 3.80 -25.50
N SER A 424 -0.90 3.29 -25.54
CA SER A 424 -2.10 4.13 -25.50
C SER A 424 -2.88 3.99 -24.21
N ALA A 425 -3.01 2.76 -23.67
CA ALA A 425 -3.72 2.49 -22.43
C ALA A 425 -3.17 1.27 -21.70
N PHE A 426 -3.43 1.19 -20.40
CA PHE A 426 -3.20 0.00 -19.58
C PHE A 426 -4.13 -0.02 -18.35
N CYS A 427 -4.38 -1.22 -17.81
CA CYS A 427 -5.02 -1.38 -16.51
C CYS A 427 -3.99 -1.60 -15.41
N THR A 428 -4.30 -1.09 -14.23
CA THR A 428 -3.55 -1.31 -12.98
C THR A 428 -4.47 -1.20 -11.79
N THR A 429 -3.93 -1.46 -10.60
CA THR A 429 -4.60 -1.15 -9.34
C THR A 429 -3.79 -0.15 -8.52
N TRP A 430 -4.48 0.63 -7.69
CA TRP A 430 -3.91 1.49 -6.67
C TRP A 430 -4.44 1.08 -5.31
N GLU A 431 -3.58 1.02 -4.30
CA GLU A 431 -4.07 0.80 -2.95
C GLU A 431 -5.08 1.89 -2.55
N GLY A 432 -6.18 1.48 -1.95
CA GLY A 432 -7.24 2.42 -1.59
C GLY A 432 -6.75 3.55 -0.68
N LEU A 433 -5.79 3.30 0.20
CA LEU A 433 -5.20 4.34 1.04
C LEU A 433 -4.40 5.38 0.24
N ASP A 434 -3.77 5.01 -0.89
CA ASP A 434 -3.06 5.96 -1.75
C ASP A 434 -4.01 6.90 -2.50
N VAL A 435 -5.22 6.43 -2.79
CA VAL A 435 -6.24 7.17 -3.54
C VAL A 435 -7.40 7.67 -2.68
N SER A 436 -7.21 7.71 -1.37
CA SER A 436 -8.20 8.18 -0.41
C SER A 436 -8.24 9.70 -0.24
N VAL A 437 -7.16 10.40 -0.58
CA VAL A 437 -7.05 11.86 -0.47
C VAL A 437 -6.35 12.47 -1.70
N PRO A 438 -6.69 13.70 -2.12
CA PRO A 438 -6.09 14.34 -3.31
C PRO A 438 -4.58 14.44 -3.27
N GLY A 439 -3.99 14.56 -2.09
CA GLY A 439 -2.55 14.73 -1.90
C GLY A 439 -1.73 13.55 -2.40
N SER A 440 -2.11 12.32 -2.08
CA SER A 440 -1.44 11.07 -2.48
C SER A 440 -1.98 10.45 -3.77
N HIS A 441 -3.09 10.96 -4.29
CA HIS A 441 -3.80 10.37 -5.43
C HIS A 441 -3.07 10.60 -6.76
N MET A 442 -2.10 9.76 -7.09
CA MET A 442 -1.30 9.89 -8.31
C MET A 442 -2.12 9.89 -9.62
N PRO A 443 -3.17 9.07 -9.79
CA PRO A 443 -3.96 9.08 -11.03
C PRO A 443 -4.62 10.41 -11.39
N ILE A 444 -4.94 11.30 -10.43
CA ILE A 444 -5.51 12.62 -10.71
C ILE A 444 -4.47 13.72 -10.94
N ARG A 445 -3.15 13.41 -10.82
CA ARG A 445 -2.11 14.40 -11.09
C ARG A 445 -2.18 14.89 -12.53
N GLY A 446 -2.37 16.21 -12.69
CA GLY A 446 -2.49 16.89 -13.98
C GLY A 446 -1.35 17.86 -14.27
N ASN A 447 -0.15 17.63 -13.72
CA ASN A 447 1.00 18.52 -13.80
C ASN A 447 1.96 18.19 -14.99
N GLY A 448 1.43 17.67 -16.08
CA GLY A 448 2.14 17.47 -17.35
C GLY A 448 3.32 16.54 -17.24
N ALA A 449 4.51 16.98 -17.61
CA ALA A 449 5.72 16.17 -17.62
C ALA A 449 6.07 15.52 -16.28
N ASN A 450 5.59 16.08 -15.16
CA ASN A 450 5.80 15.56 -13.81
C ASN A 450 4.62 14.70 -13.31
N ALA A 451 3.56 14.55 -14.12
CA ALA A 451 2.46 13.66 -13.80
C ALA A 451 2.91 12.18 -13.90
N TRP A 452 2.15 11.31 -13.24
CA TRP A 452 2.31 9.86 -13.40
C TRP A 452 2.12 9.43 -14.86
N SER A 453 2.68 8.28 -15.25
CA SER A 453 2.64 7.74 -16.62
C SER A 453 1.31 7.99 -17.32
N GLY A 454 1.37 8.55 -18.53
CA GLY A 454 0.27 9.14 -19.28
C GLY A 454 0.32 10.68 -19.37
N TRP A 455 0.96 11.33 -18.39
CA TRP A 455 1.37 12.76 -18.41
C TRP A 455 0.28 13.77 -18.75
N PRO A 456 -0.92 13.70 -18.14
CA PRO A 456 -1.97 14.66 -18.39
C PRO A 456 -1.58 16.07 -17.93
N THR A 457 -2.03 17.06 -18.69
CA THR A 457 -1.99 18.48 -18.31
C THR A 457 -3.41 18.93 -18.02
N MET A 458 -3.75 19.10 -16.72
CA MET A 458 -5.10 19.43 -16.24
C MET A 458 -5.02 20.49 -15.14
N PRO A 459 -4.88 21.78 -15.52
CA PRO A 459 -4.65 22.87 -14.56
C PRO A 459 -5.72 22.95 -13.47
N LYS A 460 -6.99 22.68 -13.83
CA LYS A 460 -8.11 22.74 -12.85
C LYS A 460 -8.00 21.66 -11.76
N LEU A 461 -7.51 20.47 -12.08
CA LEU A 461 -7.26 19.44 -11.06
C LEU A 461 -6.11 19.84 -10.12
N GLU A 462 -5.03 20.42 -10.65
CA GLU A 462 -3.92 20.87 -9.80
C GLU A 462 -4.35 22.07 -8.91
N GLU A 463 -5.16 23.02 -9.44
CA GLU A 463 -5.76 24.11 -8.66
C GLU A 463 -6.60 23.57 -7.49
N LEU A 464 -7.48 22.60 -7.75
CA LEU A 464 -8.32 22.00 -6.71
C LEU A 464 -7.48 21.18 -5.70
N ARG A 465 -6.42 20.53 -6.15
CA ARG A 465 -5.49 19.84 -5.25
C ARG A 465 -4.75 20.84 -4.36
N ASP A 466 -4.30 21.97 -4.88
CA ASP A 466 -3.69 23.05 -4.09
C ASP A 466 -4.70 23.64 -3.08
N ALA A 467 -5.95 23.85 -3.49
CA ALA A 467 -7.02 24.29 -2.59
C ALA A 467 -7.28 23.27 -1.47
N TRP A 468 -7.22 21.96 -1.77
CA TRP A 468 -7.37 20.90 -0.75
C TRP A 468 -6.24 20.96 0.28
N PHE A 469 -4.99 21.19 -0.13
CA PHE A 469 -3.89 21.34 0.82
C PHE A 469 -4.04 22.56 1.75
N ALA A 470 -4.79 23.57 1.32
CA ALA A 470 -5.07 24.78 2.09
C ALA A 470 -6.41 24.71 2.86
N ALA A 471 -7.17 23.61 2.74
CA ALA A 471 -8.48 23.47 3.37
C ALA A 471 -8.37 23.54 4.92
N PRO A 472 -9.17 24.37 5.58
CA PRO A 472 -9.06 24.54 7.04
C PRO A 472 -9.70 23.40 7.85
N ASP A 473 -10.62 22.65 7.24
CA ASP A 473 -11.41 21.61 7.92
C ASP A 473 -11.90 20.53 6.97
N LEU A 474 -12.38 19.42 7.53
CA LEU A 474 -12.88 18.27 6.79
C LEU A 474 -14.07 18.61 5.88
N ALA A 475 -14.93 19.57 6.27
CA ALA A 475 -16.09 19.94 5.46
C ALA A 475 -15.64 20.63 4.16
N SER A 476 -14.61 21.46 4.24
CA SER A 476 -13.97 22.10 3.09
C SER A 476 -13.21 21.08 2.23
N GLU A 477 -12.47 20.13 2.85
CA GLU A 477 -11.83 19.03 2.16
C GLU A 477 -12.82 18.20 1.33
N LYS A 478 -14.01 17.89 1.91
CA LYS A 478 -15.08 17.13 1.23
C LYS A 478 -15.63 17.87 0.02
N ARG A 479 -15.96 19.17 0.15
CA ARG A 479 -16.45 19.98 -0.98
C ARG A 479 -15.45 20.00 -2.13
N ILE A 480 -14.17 20.17 -1.81
CA ILE A 480 -13.11 20.18 -2.83
C ILE A 480 -12.97 18.79 -3.46
N ALA A 481 -13.10 17.71 -2.70
CA ALA A 481 -13.06 16.35 -3.23
C ALA A 481 -14.24 16.07 -4.18
N GLU A 482 -15.44 16.59 -3.91
CA GLU A 482 -16.57 16.54 -4.82
C GLU A 482 -16.28 17.29 -6.13
N ASP A 483 -15.69 18.48 -6.05
CA ASP A 483 -15.33 19.27 -7.24
C ASP A 483 -14.23 18.55 -8.05
N ILE A 484 -13.23 17.96 -7.40
CA ILE A 484 -12.23 17.11 -8.04
C ILE A 484 -12.92 15.97 -8.80
N GLN A 485 -13.85 15.26 -8.16
CA GLN A 485 -14.53 14.13 -8.78
C GLN A 485 -15.34 14.56 -10.01
N ARG A 486 -16.05 15.71 -9.95
CA ARG A 486 -16.74 16.28 -11.13
C ARG A 486 -15.79 16.60 -12.27
N VAL A 487 -14.63 17.19 -11.98
CA VAL A 487 -13.60 17.49 -13.00
C VAL A 487 -13.01 16.21 -13.57
N VAL A 488 -12.82 15.17 -12.77
CA VAL A 488 -12.35 13.86 -13.26
C VAL A 488 -13.31 13.27 -14.28
N TRP A 489 -14.61 13.39 -14.10
CA TRP A 489 -15.60 12.94 -15.12
C TRP A 489 -15.58 13.79 -16.39
N GLN A 490 -15.20 15.05 -16.29
CA GLN A 490 -15.05 15.95 -17.43
C GLN A 490 -13.74 15.70 -18.20
N GLU A 491 -12.63 15.54 -17.52
CA GLU A 491 -11.30 15.43 -18.12
C GLU A 491 -10.85 13.99 -18.38
N VAL A 492 -11.43 13.03 -17.66
CA VAL A 492 -11.16 11.60 -17.72
C VAL A 492 -9.66 11.26 -17.70
N PRO A 493 -8.92 11.65 -16.61
CA PRO A 493 -7.51 11.28 -16.48
C PRO A 493 -7.32 9.77 -16.35
N PHE A 494 -8.31 9.09 -15.84
CA PHE A 494 -8.44 7.63 -15.74
C PHE A 494 -9.93 7.28 -15.58
N ILE A 495 -10.26 5.99 -15.71
CA ILE A 495 -11.58 5.48 -15.36
C ILE A 495 -11.43 4.47 -14.23
N PRO A 496 -12.13 4.66 -13.09
CA PRO A 496 -12.18 3.66 -12.03
C PRO A 496 -13.00 2.46 -12.48
N LEU A 497 -12.46 1.25 -12.27
CA LEU A 497 -13.03 -0.02 -12.74
C LEU A 497 -13.72 -0.82 -11.64
N GLY A 498 -13.83 -0.27 -10.43
CA GLY A 498 -14.31 -0.93 -9.22
C GLY A 498 -13.18 -1.11 -8.20
N LEU A 499 -13.55 -1.47 -6.98
CA LEU A 499 -12.62 -1.69 -5.87
C LEU A 499 -12.51 -3.19 -5.58
N VAL A 500 -11.32 -3.74 -5.72
CA VAL A 500 -10.98 -5.11 -5.29
C VAL A 500 -10.73 -5.12 -3.80
N LEU A 501 -11.33 -6.05 -3.08
CA LEU A 501 -11.19 -6.25 -1.62
C LEU A 501 -10.52 -7.60 -1.36
N PRO A 502 -9.18 -7.71 -1.49
CA PRO A 502 -8.50 -8.98 -1.38
C PRO A 502 -8.67 -9.56 0.03
N PRO A 503 -9.13 -10.82 0.16
CA PRO A 503 -9.18 -11.49 1.44
C PRO A 503 -7.78 -11.92 1.87
N GLN A 504 -7.62 -12.12 3.17
CA GLN A 504 -6.48 -12.80 3.75
C GLN A 504 -6.95 -14.10 4.38
N ALA A 505 -6.06 -15.09 4.52
CA ALA A 505 -6.38 -16.35 5.16
C ALA A 505 -5.41 -16.61 6.31
N TYR A 506 -5.93 -16.94 7.47
CA TYR A 506 -5.09 -17.24 8.63
C TYR A 506 -5.68 -18.36 9.48
N ARG A 507 -4.83 -18.99 10.25
CA ARG A 507 -5.26 -20.05 11.16
C ARG A 507 -6.11 -19.48 12.30
N ARG A 508 -7.15 -20.18 12.67
CA ARG A 508 -8.09 -19.79 13.75
C ARG A 508 -7.41 -19.61 15.11
N SER A 509 -6.21 -20.19 15.28
CA SER A 509 -5.35 -19.94 16.44
C SER A 509 -4.74 -18.54 16.49
N ILE A 510 -4.82 -17.76 15.40
CA ILE A 510 -4.40 -16.35 15.35
C ILE A 510 -5.62 -15.49 15.63
N ARG A 511 -5.48 -14.53 16.55
CA ARG A 511 -6.55 -13.61 16.96
C ARG A 511 -6.09 -12.18 16.97
N ASP A 512 -7.06 -11.26 17.04
CA ASP A 512 -6.88 -9.82 17.17
C ASP A 512 -6.06 -9.23 16.01
N VAL A 513 -6.26 -9.75 14.80
CA VAL A 513 -5.65 -9.20 13.59
C VAL A 513 -6.20 -7.80 13.35
N VAL A 514 -5.30 -6.81 13.27
CA VAL A 514 -5.67 -5.40 13.09
C VAL A 514 -6.25 -5.20 11.70
N LYS A 515 -7.46 -4.63 11.64
CA LYS A 515 -8.18 -4.35 10.39
C LYS A 515 -7.97 -2.90 9.93
N GLY A 516 -8.06 -2.67 8.63
CA GLY A 516 -8.07 -1.33 8.04
C GLY A 516 -7.08 -1.09 6.91
N GLY A 517 -6.04 -1.89 6.77
CA GLY A 517 -5.00 -1.66 5.76
C GLY A 517 -4.01 -2.82 5.60
N PRO A 518 -2.71 -2.57 5.67
CA PRO A 518 -1.67 -3.58 5.50
C PRO A 518 -1.73 -4.66 6.57
N ALA A 519 -1.03 -5.77 6.32
CA ALA A 519 -0.78 -6.78 7.35
C ALA A 519 0.08 -6.18 8.46
N LEU A 520 -0.49 -6.06 9.66
CA LEU A 520 0.15 -5.50 10.86
C LEU A 520 0.38 -6.61 11.88
N PHE A 521 1.57 -6.66 12.48
CA PHE A 521 2.00 -7.77 13.32
C PHE A 521 1.96 -7.45 14.83
N TRP A 522 1.63 -6.19 15.20
CA TRP A 522 1.28 -5.84 16.58
C TRP A 522 -0.18 -6.12 16.87
N GLY A 523 -0.53 -6.33 18.14
CA GLY A 523 -1.88 -6.70 18.55
C GLY A 523 -2.21 -8.17 18.30
N VAL A 524 -1.59 -8.79 17.29
CA VAL A 524 -1.86 -10.18 16.89
C VAL A 524 -1.31 -11.15 17.93
N LYS A 525 -2.14 -12.09 18.35
CA LYS A 525 -1.75 -13.09 19.34
C LYS A 525 -2.25 -14.49 18.98
N ARG A 526 -1.64 -15.50 19.59
CA ARG A 526 -2.11 -16.87 19.51
C ARG A 526 -3.19 -17.12 20.58
N ALA A 527 -4.26 -17.87 20.21
CA ALA A 527 -5.36 -18.22 21.11
C ALA A 527 -4.92 -19.13 22.23
#